data_18e3b763827f645b85fa5e2cffcb7a53
#
_entry.id   18e3b763827f645b85fa5e2cffcb7a53
#
_cell.length_a   1.000
_cell.length_b   1.000
_cell.length_c   1.000
_cell.angle_alpha   90.00
_cell.angle_beta   90.00
_cell.angle_gamma   90.00
#
_symmetry.space_group_name_H-M   'P 1'
#
loop_
_entity.id
_entity.type
_entity.pdbx_description
1 polymer ?
#
loop_
_entity_poly.entity_id
_entity_poly.type
_entity_poly.pdbx_seq_one_letter_code
_entity_poly.pdbx_strand_id
1 'polypeptide(L)'
;MAWKSIWGKKGRSALTILSIFIGIAAVMTIVSIMEGMKAKSMEQFEAMGTNRITVSIYSWSYDEQGNPLPAPDYFDKLYQFCNSIPDLVIGVTPTASCGATAVYGTKSTAKMEWQYDDNWNVISSPPQQYYGSDQYSVCNNLTVGKGRDLAWLDCKGYKQVCVLGAQAAKVFFGSADPVGKELLVNGNAFRIIGVYNARVEPDSSNAYQMDNFIVYPYTASRILGGDNSNQEYLVKAKDNETLSEAITEIGTYMRGQVDQMTGGINVYSESQWQQDSNEYLNMISLVLGGIAAISLVVGGIGIMNIMLVTVTERTREIGIRRAIGATRASIVSQFLIEAAMLCGLGGIVGILVGTVCSVV
;
A
#
# COMPACT_ATOMS: atom_id res chain seq x y z
N MET A 1 34.53 -33.70 -19.36
CA MET A 1 34.96 -32.99 -20.60
C MET A 1 34.30 -31.63 -20.74
N ALA A 2 33.00 -31.49 -20.51
CA ALA A 2 32.28 -30.20 -20.63
C ALA A 2 32.87 -29.06 -19.77
N TRP A 3 33.29 -29.32 -18.53
CA TRP A 3 33.89 -28.34 -17.63
C TRP A 3 35.20 -27.71 -18.17
N LYS A 4 36.08 -28.53 -18.79
CA LYS A 4 37.32 -28.04 -19.44
C LYS A 4 37.04 -27.18 -20.68
N SER A 5 35.95 -27.42 -21.40
CA SER A 5 35.55 -26.66 -22.59
C SER A 5 35.05 -25.25 -22.22
N ILE A 6 34.33 -25.12 -21.12
CA ILE A 6 33.84 -23.82 -20.62
C ILE A 6 34.99 -22.90 -20.24
N TRP A 7 36.06 -23.43 -19.64
CA TRP A 7 37.27 -22.67 -19.23
C TRP A 7 38.21 -22.32 -20.37
N GLY A 8 38.11 -23.04 -21.51
CA GLY A 8 39.00 -22.80 -22.68
C GLY A 8 38.70 -21.49 -23.41
N LYS A 9 37.45 -20.94 -23.34
CA LYS A 9 37.03 -19.69 -24.03
C LYS A 9 36.26 -18.80 -23.08
N LYS A 10 36.92 -18.34 -22.02
CA LYS A 10 36.36 -17.62 -20.87
C LYS A 10 35.43 -16.42 -21.24
N GLY A 11 35.82 -15.59 -22.20
CA GLY A 11 35.08 -14.40 -22.59
C GLY A 11 33.71 -14.71 -23.22
N ARG A 12 33.63 -15.76 -24.06
CA ARG A 12 32.41 -16.17 -24.76
C ARG A 12 31.41 -16.83 -23.80
N SER A 13 31.91 -17.74 -22.96
CA SER A 13 31.09 -18.38 -21.92
C SER A 13 30.56 -17.37 -20.88
N ALA A 14 31.38 -16.40 -20.48
CA ALA A 14 30.99 -15.35 -19.57
C ALA A 14 29.87 -14.47 -20.13
N LEU A 15 29.93 -14.05 -21.39
CA LEU A 15 28.90 -13.24 -22.04
C LEU A 15 27.56 -13.98 -22.11
N THR A 16 27.59 -15.28 -22.37
CA THR A 16 26.39 -16.11 -22.44
C THR A 16 25.74 -16.30 -21.08
N ILE A 17 26.54 -16.62 -20.06
CA ILE A 17 26.07 -16.72 -18.67
C ILE A 17 25.48 -15.40 -18.21
N LEU A 18 26.13 -14.28 -18.53
CA LEU A 18 25.70 -12.93 -18.19
C LEU A 18 24.31 -12.59 -18.78
N SER A 19 24.05 -12.94 -20.05
CA SER A 19 22.76 -12.67 -20.69
C SER A 19 21.61 -13.40 -20.01
N ILE A 20 21.80 -14.68 -19.65
CA ILE A 20 20.79 -15.47 -18.95
C ILE A 20 20.60 -14.99 -17.52
N PHE A 21 21.72 -14.74 -16.83
CA PHE A 21 21.73 -14.24 -15.46
C PHE A 21 20.94 -12.93 -15.32
N ILE A 22 21.20 -11.94 -16.21
CA ILE A 22 20.48 -10.66 -16.17
C ILE A 22 18.98 -10.87 -16.39
N GLY A 23 18.60 -11.70 -17.36
CA GLY A 23 17.19 -12.00 -17.64
C GLY A 23 16.46 -12.59 -16.43
N ILE A 24 17.04 -13.62 -15.81
CA ILE A 24 16.43 -14.30 -14.66
C ILE A 24 16.44 -13.41 -13.41
N ALA A 25 17.56 -12.71 -13.13
CA ALA A 25 17.64 -11.80 -11.99
C ALA A 25 16.60 -10.68 -12.07
N ALA A 26 16.45 -10.08 -13.26
CA ALA A 26 15.45 -9.03 -13.47
C ALA A 26 14.01 -9.53 -13.22
N VAL A 27 13.63 -10.71 -13.75
CA VAL A 27 12.30 -11.30 -13.51
C VAL A 27 12.06 -11.54 -12.03
N MET A 28 13.03 -12.19 -11.37
CA MET A 28 12.92 -12.52 -9.94
C MET A 28 12.74 -11.27 -9.10
N THR A 29 13.56 -10.24 -9.34
CA THR A 29 13.49 -8.98 -8.59
C THR A 29 12.13 -8.29 -8.78
N ILE A 30 11.66 -8.16 -10.04
CA ILE A 30 10.38 -7.52 -10.34
C ILE A 30 9.22 -8.25 -9.69
N VAL A 31 9.13 -9.58 -9.86
CA VAL A 31 8.04 -10.39 -9.29
C VAL A 31 8.06 -10.32 -7.76
N SER A 32 9.23 -10.43 -7.13
CA SER A 32 9.35 -10.36 -5.68
C SER A 32 8.93 -9.00 -5.11
N ILE A 33 9.33 -7.90 -5.75
CA ILE A 33 8.92 -6.56 -5.33
C ILE A 33 7.39 -6.41 -5.44
N MET A 34 6.79 -6.87 -6.53
CA MET A 34 5.34 -6.74 -6.73
C MET A 34 4.54 -7.59 -5.74
N GLU A 35 4.96 -8.82 -5.47
CA GLU A 35 4.32 -9.67 -4.46
C GLU A 35 4.50 -9.10 -3.05
N GLY A 36 5.67 -8.53 -2.73
CA GLY A 36 5.92 -7.83 -1.47
C GLY A 36 5.01 -6.61 -1.29
N MET A 37 4.83 -5.80 -2.35
CA MET A 37 3.91 -4.66 -2.33
C MET A 37 2.45 -5.09 -2.11
N LYS A 38 1.99 -6.16 -2.79
CA LYS A 38 0.65 -6.72 -2.59
C LYS A 38 0.45 -7.22 -1.17
N ALA A 39 1.40 -7.98 -0.63
CA ALA A 39 1.32 -8.51 0.73
C ALA A 39 1.25 -7.40 1.77
N LYS A 40 2.09 -6.36 1.66
CA LYS A 40 2.09 -5.20 2.57
C LYS A 40 0.79 -4.40 2.47
N SER A 41 0.27 -4.21 1.27
CA SER A 41 -1.02 -3.55 1.05
C SER A 41 -2.16 -4.35 1.70
N MET A 42 -2.18 -5.69 1.51
CA MET A 42 -3.21 -6.55 2.08
C MET A 42 -3.22 -6.53 3.62
N GLU A 43 -2.05 -6.58 4.26
CA GLU A 43 -1.93 -6.48 5.73
C GLU A 43 -2.57 -5.18 6.27
N GLN A 44 -2.33 -4.05 5.59
CA GLN A 44 -2.93 -2.76 5.97
C GLN A 44 -4.45 -2.77 5.79
N PHE A 45 -4.95 -3.35 4.71
CA PHE A 45 -6.39 -3.45 4.45
C PHE A 45 -7.10 -4.34 5.48
N GLU A 46 -6.55 -5.50 5.80
CA GLU A 46 -7.11 -6.41 6.81
C GLU A 46 -7.22 -5.73 8.18
N ALA A 47 -6.19 -4.97 8.57
CA ALA A 47 -6.18 -4.25 9.83
C ALA A 47 -7.23 -3.12 9.89
N MET A 48 -7.57 -2.49 8.75
CA MET A 48 -8.59 -1.44 8.67
C MET A 48 -10.01 -1.99 8.48
N GLY A 49 -10.16 -3.22 7.99
CA GLY A 49 -11.44 -3.85 7.65
C GLY A 49 -11.81 -3.68 6.17
N THR A 50 -12.36 -4.73 5.58
CA THR A 50 -12.61 -4.83 4.13
C THR A 50 -13.95 -4.26 3.67
N ASN A 51 -14.90 -4.02 4.59
CA ASN A 51 -16.26 -3.57 4.30
C ASN A 51 -16.44 -2.04 4.47
N ARG A 52 -15.42 -1.27 4.08
CA ARG A 52 -15.42 0.19 4.14
C ARG A 52 -15.85 0.79 2.81
N ILE A 53 -16.70 1.81 2.88
CA ILE A 53 -17.20 2.60 1.76
C ILE A 53 -16.74 4.03 1.97
N THR A 54 -16.07 4.59 0.98
CA THR A 54 -15.72 6.01 0.95
C THR A 54 -16.74 6.77 0.13
N VAL A 55 -17.28 7.82 0.72
CA VAL A 55 -18.21 8.77 0.10
C VAL A 55 -17.47 10.10 -0.01
N SER A 56 -17.03 10.45 -1.22
CA SER A 56 -16.34 11.72 -1.49
C SER A 56 -17.29 12.69 -2.18
N ILE A 57 -17.43 13.88 -1.60
CA ILE A 57 -18.22 14.98 -2.15
C ILE A 57 -17.28 16.12 -2.49
N TYR A 58 -17.31 16.58 -3.71
CA TYR A 58 -16.49 17.69 -4.18
C TYR A 58 -17.36 18.80 -4.78
N SER A 59 -16.90 20.04 -4.57
CA SER A 59 -17.50 21.23 -5.17
C SER A 59 -16.60 21.73 -6.30
N TRP A 60 -17.21 22.14 -7.40
CA TRP A 60 -16.57 22.91 -8.47
C TRP A 60 -17.14 24.32 -8.59
N SER A 61 -17.77 24.80 -7.52
CA SER A 61 -18.20 26.19 -7.41
C SER A 61 -17.04 27.09 -7.04
N TYR A 62 -16.97 28.26 -7.66
CA TYR A 62 -15.94 29.26 -7.44
C TYR A 62 -16.59 30.58 -7.02
N ASP A 63 -15.88 31.38 -6.22
CA ASP A 63 -16.27 32.76 -5.92
C ASP A 63 -15.98 33.69 -7.11
N GLU A 64 -16.36 34.98 -7.00
CA GLU A 64 -16.10 35.98 -8.02
C GLU A 64 -14.61 36.23 -8.29
N GLN A 65 -13.72 35.81 -7.38
CA GLN A 65 -12.27 35.90 -7.47
C GLN A 65 -11.65 34.64 -8.07
N GLY A 66 -12.45 33.60 -8.35
CA GLY A 66 -11.97 32.31 -8.90
C GLY A 66 -11.41 31.35 -7.85
N ASN A 67 -11.64 31.58 -6.54
CA ASN A 67 -11.27 30.62 -5.51
C ASN A 67 -12.36 29.55 -5.36
N PRO A 68 -11.99 28.28 -5.12
CA PRO A 68 -12.97 27.22 -4.92
C PRO A 68 -13.81 27.49 -3.65
N LEU A 69 -15.12 27.41 -3.78
CA LEU A 69 -16.01 27.45 -2.64
C LEU A 69 -16.04 26.09 -1.93
N PRO A 70 -16.06 26.08 -0.60
CA PRO A 70 -16.15 24.82 0.15
C PRO A 70 -17.46 24.10 -0.16
N ALA A 71 -17.39 22.78 -0.28
CA ALA A 71 -18.58 21.95 -0.43
C ALA A 71 -19.47 22.09 0.84
N PRO A 72 -20.81 22.11 0.69
CA PRO A 72 -21.71 22.08 1.82
C PRO A 72 -21.47 20.83 2.68
N ASP A 73 -21.67 20.95 4.00
CA ASP A 73 -21.58 19.81 4.90
C ASP A 73 -22.81 18.91 4.77
N TYR A 74 -22.62 17.69 4.33
CA TYR A 74 -23.68 16.68 4.17
C TYR A 74 -23.66 15.62 5.28
N PHE A 75 -22.77 15.74 6.27
CA PHE A 75 -22.60 14.70 7.29
C PHE A 75 -23.91 14.36 8.03
N ASP A 76 -24.61 15.37 8.52
CA ASP A 76 -25.87 15.13 9.28
C ASP A 76 -26.91 14.38 8.43
N LYS A 77 -27.03 14.67 7.14
CA LYS A 77 -27.94 13.98 6.22
C LYS A 77 -27.51 12.53 5.98
N LEU A 78 -26.20 12.33 5.70
CA LEU A 78 -25.64 11.00 5.49
C LEU A 78 -25.76 10.16 6.78
N TYR A 79 -25.48 10.74 7.96
CA TYR A 79 -25.59 10.09 9.25
C TYR A 79 -27.03 9.61 9.53
N GLN A 80 -28.02 10.46 9.28
CA GLN A 80 -29.44 10.09 9.44
C GLN A 80 -29.84 8.97 8.47
N PHE A 81 -29.41 9.06 7.21
CA PHE A 81 -29.69 8.04 6.22
C PHE A 81 -29.05 6.70 6.58
N CYS A 82 -27.77 6.66 6.92
CA CYS A 82 -27.07 5.45 7.34
C CYS A 82 -27.74 4.78 8.55
N ASN A 83 -28.19 5.56 9.53
CA ASN A 83 -28.95 5.04 10.68
C ASN A 83 -30.35 4.51 10.31
N SER A 84 -30.90 4.89 9.17
CA SER A 84 -32.20 4.37 8.67
C SER A 84 -32.07 3.02 7.94
N ILE A 85 -30.86 2.58 7.60
CA ILE A 85 -30.56 1.32 6.91
C ILE A 85 -29.61 0.42 7.74
N PRO A 86 -29.95 0.06 9.00
CA PRO A 86 -29.03 -0.67 9.89
C PRO A 86 -28.72 -2.10 9.42
N ASP A 87 -29.50 -2.63 8.49
CA ASP A 87 -29.25 -3.94 7.88
C ASP A 87 -28.08 -3.91 6.88
N LEU A 88 -27.75 -2.74 6.33
CA LEU A 88 -26.71 -2.53 5.35
C LEU A 88 -25.48 -1.83 5.93
N VAL A 89 -25.66 -0.90 6.88
CA VAL A 89 -24.63 0.00 7.40
C VAL A 89 -24.58 -0.04 8.92
N ILE A 90 -23.39 -0.15 9.49
CA ILE A 90 -23.15 -0.18 10.94
C ILE A 90 -22.47 1.07 11.48
N GLY A 91 -21.99 1.96 10.63
CA GLY A 91 -21.35 3.20 11.08
C GLY A 91 -21.02 4.16 9.95
N VAL A 92 -20.94 5.45 10.32
CA VAL A 92 -20.51 6.54 9.43
C VAL A 92 -19.73 7.60 10.20
N THR A 93 -18.64 8.09 9.61
CA THR A 93 -17.79 9.12 10.21
C THR A 93 -17.18 10.00 9.13
N PRO A 94 -16.92 11.29 9.38
CA PRO A 94 -16.06 12.08 8.52
C PRO A 94 -14.62 11.57 8.56
N THR A 95 -13.86 11.80 7.50
CA THR A 95 -12.43 11.45 7.39
C THR A 95 -11.55 12.69 7.19
N ALA A 96 -12.12 13.88 7.34
CA ALA A 96 -11.38 15.12 7.16
C ALA A 96 -10.18 15.20 8.11
N SER A 97 -9.03 15.60 7.57
CA SER A 97 -7.82 15.82 8.36
C SER A 97 -7.81 17.22 8.99
N CYS A 98 -7.19 17.32 10.15
CA CYS A 98 -6.96 18.56 10.86
C CYS A 98 -5.48 18.92 10.80
N GLY A 99 -5.14 20.06 10.19
CA GLY A 99 -3.77 20.58 10.12
C GLY A 99 -3.30 21.32 11.39
N ALA A 100 -3.93 21.06 12.54
CA ALA A 100 -3.65 21.77 13.77
C ALA A 100 -2.31 21.36 14.41
N THR A 101 -1.71 22.27 15.19
CA THR A 101 -0.53 21.97 16.00
C THR A 101 -0.96 21.48 17.37
N ALA A 102 -0.68 20.22 17.68
CA ALA A 102 -0.92 19.61 18.98
C ALA A 102 0.36 19.68 19.85
N VAL A 103 0.21 20.09 21.10
CA VAL A 103 1.32 20.31 22.04
C VAL A 103 1.00 19.69 23.40
N TYR A 104 1.98 18.93 23.93
CA TYR A 104 1.96 18.44 25.31
C TYR A 104 3.35 18.62 25.95
N GLY A 105 3.45 19.47 26.97
CA GLY A 105 4.72 19.82 27.58
C GLY A 105 5.69 20.43 26.57
N THR A 106 6.82 19.78 26.35
CA THR A 106 7.84 20.21 25.36
C THR A 106 7.65 19.59 23.97
N LYS A 107 6.76 18.61 23.85
CA LYS A 107 6.50 17.90 22.58
C LYS A 107 5.43 18.63 21.78
N SER A 108 5.71 18.86 20.48
CA SER A 108 4.81 19.55 19.56
C SER A 108 4.85 18.88 18.19
N THR A 109 3.68 18.65 17.59
CA THR A 109 3.58 18.08 16.23
C THR A 109 4.28 18.94 15.18
N ALA A 110 4.32 20.27 15.36
CA ALA A 110 5.03 21.18 14.45
C ALA A 110 6.57 21.02 14.48
N LYS A 111 7.12 20.38 15.51
CA LYS A 111 8.56 20.11 15.65
C LYS A 111 8.94 18.67 15.36
N MET A 112 7.95 17.81 15.10
CA MET A 112 8.16 16.42 14.73
C MET A 112 8.31 16.32 13.22
N GLU A 113 9.31 15.56 12.78
CA GLU A 113 9.60 15.34 11.37
C GLU A 113 9.45 13.86 11.04
N TRP A 114 9.17 13.57 9.78
CA TRP A 114 9.21 12.21 9.26
C TRP A 114 10.65 11.75 9.24
N GLN A 115 10.92 10.63 9.90
CA GLN A 115 12.22 9.99 9.92
C GLN A 115 12.07 8.57 9.38
N TYR A 116 13.04 8.18 8.58
CA TYR A 116 13.09 6.89 7.93
C TYR A 116 14.40 6.18 8.29
N ASP A 117 14.36 4.86 8.36
CA ASP A 117 15.55 4.04 8.42
C ASP A 117 16.22 3.89 7.04
N ASP A 118 17.35 3.14 6.98
CA ASP A 118 18.09 2.89 5.73
C ASP A 118 17.25 2.10 4.69
N ASN A 119 16.16 1.45 5.11
CA ASN A 119 15.23 0.69 4.27
C ASN A 119 13.94 1.47 3.96
N TRP A 120 13.93 2.79 4.18
CA TRP A 120 12.76 3.65 3.97
C TRP A 120 11.54 3.31 4.83
N ASN A 121 11.72 2.59 5.94
CA ASN A 121 10.64 2.40 6.90
C ASN A 121 10.50 3.61 7.80
N VAL A 122 9.26 4.00 8.10
CA VAL A 122 8.98 5.11 9.01
C VAL A 122 9.35 4.68 10.44
N ILE A 123 10.28 5.40 11.06
CA ILE A 123 10.70 5.20 12.46
C ILE A 123 10.23 6.33 13.38
N SER A 124 9.79 7.46 12.83
CA SER A 124 9.15 8.55 13.55
C SER A 124 8.30 9.38 12.59
N SER A 125 7.15 9.83 13.05
CA SER A 125 6.29 10.77 12.32
C SER A 125 5.44 11.61 13.28
N PRO A 126 5.04 12.83 12.89
CA PRO A 126 4.03 13.54 13.65
C PRO A 126 2.70 12.78 13.63
N PRO A 127 1.96 12.70 14.75
CA PRO A 127 0.64 12.13 14.78
C PRO A 127 -0.30 12.81 13.79
N GLN A 128 -0.97 12.00 12.98
CA GLN A 128 -2.02 12.48 12.09
C GLN A 128 -3.24 12.89 12.90
N GLN A 129 -4.00 13.86 12.42
CA GLN A 129 -5.11 14.43 13.17
C GLN A 129 -6.36 14.38 12.31
N TYR A 130 -7.44 13.83 12.86
CA TYR A 130 -8.70 13.59 12.15
C TYR A 130 -9.89 14.13 12.91
N TYR A 131 -10.92 14.50 12.16
CA TYR A 131 -12.25 14.74 12.70
C TYR A 131 -13.06 13.43 12.61
N GLY A 132 -13.74 13.07 13.70
CA GLY A 132 -14.52 11.85 13.76
C GLY A 132 -15.88 12.05 14.43
N SER A 133 -16.80 11.13 14.14
CA SER A 133 -18.07 10.98 14.85
C SER A 133 -17.94 10.02 16.03
N ASP A 134 -19.01 9.78 16.73
CA ASP A 134 -19.17 8.74 17.75
C ASP A 134 -19.04 7.31 17.19
N GLN A 135 -19.11 7.15 15.86
CA GLN A 135 -18.95 5.88 15.16
C GLN A 135 -17.56 5.72 14.51
N TYR A 136 -16.63 6.62 14.85
CA TYR A 136 -15.28 6.60 14.27
C TYR A 136 -14.55 5.27 14.53
N SER A 137 -14.63 4.75 15.74
CA SER A 137 -14.00 3.47 16.09
C SER A 137 -14.59 2.29 15.32
N VAL A 138 -15.92 2.27 15.18
CA VAL A 138 -16.63 1.24 14.40
C VAL A 138 -16.17 1.26 12.95
N CYS A 139 -16.16 2.46 12.34
CA CYS A 139 -15.75 2.62 10.94
C CYS A 139 -14.29 2.23 10.68
N ASN A 140 -13.41 2.44 11.65
CA ASN A 140 -11.96 2.19 11.52
C ASN A 140 -11.48 0.90 12.18
N ASN A 141 -12.40 0.03 12.60
CA ASN A 141 -12.09 -1.25 13.26
C ASN A 141 -11.22 -1.10 14.52
N LEU A 142 -11.49 -0.04 15.30
CA LEU A 142 -10.75 0.30 16.50
C LEU A 142 -11.49 -0.18 17.75
N THR A 143 -10.73 -0.57 18.76
CA THR A 143 -11.24 -0.90 20.09
C THR A 143 -10.62 0.02 21.13
N VAL A 144 -11.41 0.43 22.12
CA VAL A 144 -10.91 1.29 23.20
C VAL A 144 -10.11 0.47 24.19
N GLY A 145 -8.84 0.86 24.40
CA GLY A 145 -7.96 0.24 25.38
C GLY A 145 -8.04 0.87 26.76
N LYS A 146 -8.15 2.21 26.82
CA LYS A 146 -8.28 2.98 28.06
C LYS A 146 -9.27 4.11 27.90
N GLY A 147 -9.99 4.43 28.97
CA GLY A 147 -10.96 5.51 28.96
C GLY A 147 -12.23 5.16 28.18
N ARG A 148 -12.71 6.08 27.36
CA ARG A 148 -13.89 5.92 26.51
C ARG A 148 -13.70 6.50 25.12
N ASP A 149 -14.55 6.10 24.20
CA ASP A 149 -14.65 6.65 22.85
C ASP A 149 -15.39 7.99 22.80
N LEU A 150 -15.39 8.63 21.63
CA LEU A 150 -16.26 9.75 21.34
C LEU A 150 -17.71 9.30 21.48
N ALA A 151 -18.52 10.15 22.07
CA ALA A 151 -19.95 9.94 22.16
C ALA A 151 -20.69 11.01 21.33
N TRP A 152 -21.90 10.69 20.88
CA TRP A 152 -22.74 11.63 20.17
C TRP A 152 -22.88 12.99 20.88
N LEU A 153 -22.99 12.96 22.23
CA LEU A 153 -23.05 14.17 23.06
C LEU A 153 -21.75 14.99 23.07
N ASP A 154 -20.62 14.40 22.76
CA ASP A 154 -19.36 15.14 22.64
C ASP A 154 -19.34 15.93 21.33
N CYS A 155 -19.87 15.34 20.27
CA CYS A 155 -20.01 15.98 18.96
C CYS A 155 -21.08 17.09 19.00
N LYS A 156 -22.29 16.77 19.41
CA LYS A 156 -23.41 17.76 19.45
C LYS A 156 -23.22 18.84 20.51
N GLY A 157 -22.50 18.55 21.61
CA GLY A 157 -22.21 19.50 22.68
C GLY A 157 -20.95 20.34 22.42
N TYR A 158 -20.31 20.25 21.27
CA TYR A 158 -19.08 20.96 20.91
C TYR A 158 -17.98 20.83 21.97
N LYS A 159 -17.84 19.63 22.56
CA LYS A 159 -16.86 19.44 23.64
C LYS A 159 -15.45 19.38 23.09
N GLN A 160 -14.54 20.05 23.79
CA GLN A 160 -13.11 20.01 23.50
C GLN A 160 -12.50 18.73 24.12
N VAL A 161 -12.70 17.61 23.46
CA VAL A 161 -12.17 16.30 23.84
C VAL A 161 -11.49 15.64 22.67
N CYS A 162 -10.59 14.70 22.96
CA CYS A 162 -9.93 13.91 21.92
C CYS A 162 -9.66 12.49 22.39
N VAL A 163 -9.50 11.59 21.41
CA VAL A 163 -9.07 10.20 21.62
C VAL A 163 -7.77 9.99 20.85
N LEU A 164 -6.82 9.29 21.46
CA LEU A 164 -5.51 9.04 20.88
C LEU A 164 -5.44 7.62 20.31
N GLY A 165 -4.73 7.44 19.20
CA GLY A 165 -4.23 6.14 18.79
C GLY A 165 -3.11 5.67 19.71
N ALA A 166 -2.85 4.36 19.75
CA ALA A 166 -1.88 3.76 20.65
C ALA A 166 -0.47 4.36 20.49
N GLN A 167 -0.02 4.54 19.24
CA GLN A 167 1.30 5.09 18.96
C GLN A 167 1.37 6.58 19.29
N ALA A 168 0.32 7.38 19.02
CA ALA A 168 0.26 8.78 19.39
C ALA A 168 0.34 8.99 20.91
N ALA A 169 -0.36 8.14 21.68
CA ALA A 169 -0.26 8.12 23.14
C ALA A 169 1.18 7.88 23.60
N LYS A 170 1.87 6.93 22.99
CA LYS A 170 3.29 6.63 23.28
C LYS A 170 4.22 7.78 22.88
N VAL A 171 4.01 8.40 21.73
CA VAL A 171 4.78 9.54 21.23
C VAL A 171 4.72 10.73 22.22
N PHE A 172 3.53 11.10 22.71
CA PHE A 172 3.36 12.23 23.61
C PHE A 172 3.69 11.89 25.07
N PHE A 173 3.25 10.75 25.58
CA PHE A 173 3.24 10.44 27.00
C PHE A 173 4.22 9.33 27.42
N GLY A 174 4.81 8.60 26.46
CA GLY A 174 5.65 7.43 26.75
C GLY A 174 4.83 6.33 27.45
N SER A 175 5.22 5.96 28.65
CA SER A 175 4.53 4.98 29.51
C SER A 175 3.46 5.59 30.44
N ALA A 176 3.36 6.93 30.50
CA ALA A 176 2.43 7.60 31.40
C ALA A 176 0.99 7.52 30.84
N ASP A 177 0.01 7.41 31.72
CA ASP A 177 -1.41 7.41 31.32
C ASP A 177 -1.82 8.79 30.81
N PRO A 178 -2.31 8.90 29.55
CA PRO A 178 -2.77 10.16 28.98
C PRO A 178 -4.21 10.52 29.33
N VAL A 179 -5.04 9.56 29.76
CA VAL A 179 -6.46 9.81 29.99
C VAL A 179 -6.70 10.84 31.11
N GLY A 180 -7.55 11.81 30.83
CA GLY A 180 -7.85 12.92 31.72
C GLY A 180 -6.90 14.11 31.64
N LYS A 181 -5.74 13.97 30.95
CA LYS A 181 -4.81 15.09 30.68
C LYS A 181 -5.30 15.96 29.53
N GLU A 182 -4.73 17.16 29.43
CA GLU A 182 -5.07 18.12 28.39
C GLU A 182 -3.95 18.20 27.34
N LEU A 183 -4.35 18.22 26.09
CA LEU A 183 -3.51 18.47 24.92
C LEU A 183 -3.86 19.85 24.38
N LEU A 184 -2.88 20.72 24.20
CA LEU A 184 -3.11 22.03 23.60
C LEU A 184 -3.09 21.87 22.08
N VAL A 185 -4.18 22.23 21.42
CA VAL A 185 -4.36 22.13 19.96
C VAL A 185 -4.69 23.52 19.43
N ASN A 186 -3.77 24.11 18.65
CA ASN A 186 -3.85 25.51 18.24
C ASN A 186 -4.17 26.46 19.41
N GLY A 187 -3.59 26.21 20.59
CA GLY A 187 -3.82 27.00 21.80
C GLY A 187 -5.09 26.69 22.59
N ASN A 188 -5.98 25.81 22.08
CA ASN A 188 -7.18 25.37 22.77
C ASN A 188 -6.91 24.06 23.53
N ALA A 189 -7.40 23.96 24.76
CA ALA A 189 -7.22 22.78 25.59
C ALA A 189 -8.24 21.69 25.23
N PHE A 190 -7.75 20.55 24.77
CA PHE A 190 -8.53 19.35 24.48
C PHE A 190 -8.25 18.28 25.54
N ARG A 191 -9.28 17.83 26.23
CA ARG A 191 -9.15 16.77 27.22
C ARG A 191 -9.09 15.39 26.54
N ILE A 192 -8.07 14.62 26.87
CA ILE A 192 -7.94 13.24 26.39
C ILE A 192 -8.91 12.37 27.17
N ILE A 193 -9.87 11.75 26.48
CA ILE A 193 -10.92 10.93 27.08
C ILE A 193 -10.70 9.43 26.90
N GLY A 194 -9.83 9.03 25.96
CA GLY A 194 -9.54 7.64 25.71
C GLY A 194 -8.30 7.42 24.85
N VAL A 195 -7.88 6.16 24.79
CA VAL A 195 -6.79 5.65 23.94
C VAL A 195 -7.28 4.36 23.30
N TYR A 196 -7.13 4.25 21.99
CA TYR A 196 -7.40 3.03 21.25
C TYR A 196 -6.30 1.99 21.46
N ASN A 197 -6.66 0.72 21.35
CA ASN A 197 -5.69 -0.38 21.31
C ASN A 197 -4.86 -0.29 20.03
N ALA A 198 -3.63 -0.79 20.11
CA ALA A 198 -2.79 -0.96 18.93
C ALA A 198 -3.40 -2.01 17.98
N ARG A 199 -3.45 -1.72 16.70
CA ARG A 199 -3.86 -2.66 15.64
C ARG A 199 -2.68 -3.48 15.13
N VAL A 200 -1.50 -2.93 15.23
CA VAL A 200 -0.24 -3.51 14.76
C VAL A 200 0.81 -3.47 15.87
N GLU A 201 1.93 -4.15 15.67
CA GLU A 201 3.02 -4.19 16.64
C GLU A 201 3.55 -2.78 16.95
N PRO A 202 3.63 -2.40 18.24
CA PRO A 202 4.11 -1.08 18.65
C PRO A 202 5.54 -0.80 18.14
N ASP A 203 5.80 0.48 17.80
CA ASP A 203 7.08 0.98 17.25
C ASP A 203 7.49 0.39 15.89
N SER A 204 6.64 -0.41 15.28
CA SER A 204 6.83 -0.80 13.88
C SER A 204 6.55 0.38 12.93
N SER A 205 7.07 0.31 11.70
CA SER A 205 6.73 1.28 10.65
C SER A 205 5.22 1.38 10.44
N ASN A 206 4.52 0.25 10.51
CA ASN A 206 3.07 0.20 10.40
C ASN A 206 2.37 0.90 11.58
N ALA A 207 2.92 0.87 12.81
CA ALA A 207 2.36 1.58 13.95
C ALA A 207 2.37 3.09 13.75
N TYR A 208 3.44 3.65 13.18
CA TYR A 208 3.52 5.07 12.85
C TYR A 208 2.55 5.49 11.74
N GLN A 209 2.19 4.59 10.84
CA GLN A 209 1.22 4.83 9.77
C GLN A 209 -0.22 4.65 10.24
N MET A 210 -0.51 3.61 11.05
CA MET A 210 -1.86 3.18 11.37
C MET A 210 -2.35 3.62 12.73
N ASP A 211 -1.48 3.66 13.76
CA ASP A 211 -1.87 3.90 15.15
C ASP A 211 -1.34 5.23 15.71
N ASN A 212 -0.65 6.04 14.88
CA ASN A 212 -0.13 7.35 15.25
C ASN A 212 -1.08 8.47 14.83
N PHE A 213 -2.23 8.59 15.52
CA PHE A 213 -3.24 9.59 15.18
C PHE A 213 -3.97 10.13 16.42
N ILE A 214 -4.64 11.27 16.23
CA ILE A 214 -5.51 11.93 17.21
C ILE A 214 -6.86 12.16 16.53
N VAL A 215 -7.95 11.85 17.24
CA VAL A 215 -9.32 12.07 16.75
C VAL A 215 -10.03 13.10 17.61
N TYR A 216 -10.60 14.10 16.96
CA TYR A 216 -11.44 15.12 17.56
C TYR A 216 -12.88 14.95 17.11
N PRO A 217 -13.88 15.37 17.91
CA PRO A 217 -15.25 15.49 17.41
C PRO A 217 -15.29 16.33 16.12
N TYR A 218 -16.04 15.92 15.11
CA TYR A 218 -16.11 16.62 13.83
C TYR A 218 -16.49 18.10 13.98
N THR A 219 -17.26 18.44 15.01
CA THR A 219 -17.66 19.81 15.32
C THR A 219 -16.50 20.69 15.83
N ALA A 220 -15.36 20.10 16.21
CA ALA A 220 -14.14 20.84 16.57
C ALA A 220 -13.52 21.56 15.36
N SER A 221 -13.91 21.21 14.12
CA SER A 221 -13.52 21.92 12.89
C SER A 221 -13.81 23.43 12.94
N ARG A 222 -14.84 23.83 13.66
CA ARG A 222 -15.21 25.26 13.89
C ARG A 222 -14.13 26.04 14.65
N ILE A 223 -13.34 25.35 15.49
CA ILE A 223 -12.30 25.97 16.32
C ILE A 223 -10.93 25.74 15.70
N LEU A 224 -10.68 24.55 15.21
CA LEU A 224 -9.36 24.13 14.71
C LEU A 224 -9.15 24.48 13.23
N GLY A 225 -10.24 24.74 12.51
CA GLY A 225 -10.21 24.91 11.06
C GLY A 225 -10.07 23.60 10.31
N GLY A 226 -9.97 23.67 9.01
CA GLY A 226 -9.78 22.54 8.12
C GLY A 226 -10.11 22.94 6.68
N ASP A 227 -9.60 22.20 5.71
CA ASP A 227 -9.99 22.36 4.32
C ASP A 227 -11.34 21.67 4.11
N ASN A 228 -12.38 22.46 3.93
CA ASN A 228 -13.75 21.98 3.69
C ASN A 228 -14.07 21.90 2.18
N SER A 229 -13.08 22.08 1.29
CA SER A 229 -13.29 22.05 -0.16
C SER A 229 -13.69 20.66 -0.68
N ASN A 230 -13.18 19.60 -0.03
CA ASN A 230 -13.51 18.22 -0.33
C ASN A 230 -13.99 17.53 0.93
N GLN A 231 -15.22 17.04 0.92
CA GLN A 231 -15.76 16.30 2.06
C GLN A 231 -15.72 14.81 1.78
N GLU A 232 -15.00 14.10 2.62
CA GLU A 232 -14.95 12.65 2.63
C GLU A 232 -15.61 12.10 3.88
N TYR A 233 -16.43 11.08 3.68
CA TYR A 233 -17.05 10.32 4.74
C TYR A 233 -16.74 8.85 4.57
N LEU A 234 -16.44 8.21 5.67
CA LEU A 234 -16.25 6.77 5.75
C LEU A 234 -17.52 6.13 6.30
N VAL A 235 -18.09 5.22 5.55
CA VAL A 235 -19.22 4.40 5.92
C VAL A 235 -18.75 2.96 6.05
N LYS A 236 -19.21 2.27 7.10
CA LYS A 236 -18.93 0.86 7.28
C LYS A 236 -20.16 0.04 6.97
N ALA A 237 -20.10 -0.80 5.94
CA ALA A 237 -21.13 -1.79 5.66
C ALA A 237 -21.13 -2.87 6.75
N LYS A 238 -22.25 -3.55 6.94
CA LYS A 238 -22.38 -4.63 7.91
C LYS A 238 -21.44 -5.79 7.63
N ASP A 239 -21.36 -6.20 6.36
CA ASP A 239 -20.50 -7.26 5.87
C ASP A 239 -20.13 -7.02 4.40
N ASN A 240 -19.37 -7.95 3.82
CA ASN A 240 -18.97 -7.87 2.42
C ASN A 240 -20.11 -8.23 1.45
N GLU A 241 -21.13 -8.97 1.90
CA GLU A 241 -22.27 -9.35 1.06
C GLU A 241 -23.20 -8.17 0.82
N THR A 242 -23.38 -7.33 1.85
CA THR A 242 -24.21 -6.11 1.79
C THR A 242 -23.48 -4.91 1.18
N LEU A 243 -22.17 -5.00 0.95
CA LEU A 243 -21.32 -3.89 0.49
C LEU A 243 -21.82 -3.23 -0.80
N SER A 244 -22.12 -4.02 -1.83
CA SER A 244 -22.56 -3.51 -3.13
C SER A 244 -23.93 -2.84 -3.06
N GLU A 245 -24.84 -3.39 -2.26
CA GLU A 245 -26.16 -2.81 -2.02
C GLU A 245 -26.05 -1.50 -1.24
N ALA A 246 -25.23 -1.48 -0.18
CA ALA A 246 -24.96 -0.26 0.59
C ALA A 246 -24.37 0.86 -0.28
N ILE A 247 -23.41 0.56 -1.18
CA ILE A 247 -22.85 1.52 -2.13
C ILE A 247 -23.95 2.11 -3.04
N THR A 248 -24.83 1.25 -3.54
CA THR A 248 -25.90 1.65 -4.45
C THR A 248 -26.92 2.55 -3.75
N GLU A 249 -27.37 2.16 -2.57
CA GLU A 249 -28.33 2.92 -1.77
C GLU A 249 -27.77 4.28 -1.32
N ILE A 250 -26.56 4.29 -0.76
CA ILE A 250 -25.87 5.53 -0.37
C ILE A 250 -25.65 6.44 -1.59
N GLY A 251 -25.17 5.86 -2.69
CA GLY A 251 -24.94 6.61 -3.91
C GLY A 251 -26.21 7.22 -4.51
N THR A 252 -27.31 6.49 -4.46
CA THR A 252 -28.62 6.97 -4.96
C THR A 252 -29.16 8.09 -4.06
N TYR A 253 -29.14 7.88 -2.74
CA TYR A 253 -29.57 8.90 -1.79
C TYR A 253 -28.74 10.18 -1.90
N MET A 254 -27.43 10.07 -1.90
CA MET A 254 -26.54 11.22 -1.90
C MET A 254 -26.53 11.97 -3.23
N ARG A 255 -26.71 11.29 -4.38
CA ARG A 255 -26.93 11.96 -5.67
C ARG A 255 -28.18 12.84 -5.70
N GLY A 256 -29.20 12.46 -4.92
CA GLY A 256 -30.38 13.30 -4.74
C GLY A 256 -30.19 14.50 -3.81
N GLN A 257 -29.12 14.53 -3.00
CA GLN A 257 -28.83 15.61 -2.06
C GLN A 257 -27.82 16.64 -2.61
N VAL A 258 -26.89 16.19 -3.46
CA VAL A 258 -25.83 17.04 -4.04
C VAL A 258 -26.32 17.62 -5.35
N ASP A 259 -26.24 18.95 -5.47
CA ASP A 259 -26.57 19.63 -6.72
C ASP A 259 -25.45 19.37 -7.75
N GLN A 260 -25.81 18.65 -8.81
CA GLN A 260 -24.88 18.24 -9.88
C GLN A 260 -24.33 19.44 -10.71
N MET A 261 -24.94 20.62 -10.61
CA MET A 261 -24.43 21.82 -11.26
C MET A 261 -23.25 22.45 -10.51
N THR A 262 -23.18 22.25 -9.19
CA THR A 262 -22.21 22.89 -8.31
C THR A 262 -21.24 21.91 -7.65
N GLY A 263 -21.50 20.63 -7.77
CA GLY A 263 -20.67 19.60 -7.14
C GLY A 263 -20.90 18.21 -7.73
N GLY A 264 -20.14 17.25 -7.23
CA GLY A 264 -20.24 15.84 -7.57
C GLY A 264 -20.03 14.94 -6.37
N ILE A 265 -20.38 13.68 -6.58
CA ILE A 265 -20.23 12.63 -5.57
C ILE A 265 -19.59 11.40 -6.20
N ASN A 266 -18.68 10.80 -5.46
CA ASN A 266 -18.14 9.48 -5.74
C ASN A 266 -18.35 8.56 -4.52
N VAL A 267 -18.89 7.38 -4.75
CA VAL A 267 -19.10 6.36 -3.70
C VAL A 267 -18.44 5.07 -4.17
N TYR A 268 -17.46 4.62 -3.45
CA TYR A 268 -16.70 3.43 -3.79
C TYR A 268 -16.24 2.68 -2.53
N SER A 269 -15.96 1.39 -2.67
CA SER A 269 -15.36 0.64 -1.58
C SER A 269 -13.85 0.59 -1.73
N GLU A 270 -13.14 0.63 -0.60
CA GLU A 270 -11.69 0.46 -0.57
C GLU A 270 -11.28 -0.93 -1.10
N SER A 271 -12.11 -1.94 -0.88
CA SER A 271 -11.86 -3.30 -1.41
C SER A 271 -11.95 -3.37 -2.94
N GLN A 272 -12.88 -2.62 -3.57
CA GLN A 272 -12.92 -2.50 -5.03
C GLN A 272 -11.69 -1.79 -5.57
N TRP A 273 -11.31 -0.66 -4.96
CA TRP A 273 -10.09 0.05 -5.35
C TRP A 273 -8.83 -0.83 -5.22
N GLN A 274 -8.77 -1.68 -4.18
CA GLN A 274 -7.69 -2.64 -4.01
C GLN A 274 -7.69 -3.71 -5.12
N GLN A 275 -8.87 -4.24 -5.49
CA GLN A 275 -8.98 -5.19 -6.60
C GLN A 275 -8.49 -4.58 -7.91
N ASP A 276 -8.94 -3.37 -8.24
CA ASP A 276 -8.51 -2.63 -9.43
C ASP A 276 -6.99 -2.39 -9.42
N SER A 277 -6.44 -2.03 -8.26
CA SER A 277 -5.00 -1.85 -8.08
C SER A 277 -4.22 -3.15 -8.29
N ASN A 278 -4.72 -4.26 -7.76
CA ASN A 278 -4.12 -5.58 -7.95
C ASN A 278 -4.19 -6.03 -9.42
N GLU A 279 -5.28 -5.75 -10.13
CA GLU A 279 -5.39 -6.02 -11.56
C GLU A 279 -4.38 -5.19 -12.36
N TYR A 280 -4.21 -3.92 -12.03
CA TYR A 280 -3.20 -3.05 -12.63
C TYR A 280 -1.78 -3.56 -12.38
N LEU A 281 -1.45 -3.97 -11.16
CA LEU A 281 -0.16 -4.57 -10.82
C LEU A 281 0.07 -5.89 -11.57
N ASN A 282 -0.96 -6.73 -11.73
CA ASN A 282 -0.88 -7.95 -12.53
C ASN A 282 -0.61 -7.67 -14.00
N MET A 283 -1.25 -6.64 -14.57
CA MET A 283 -1.01 -6.22 -15.95
C MET A 283 0.45 -5.74 -16.14
N ILE A 284 0.96 -4.93 -15.22
CA ILE A 284 2.38 -4.51 -15.24
C ILE A 284 3.30 -5.73 -15.16
N SER A 285 3.02 -6.69 -14.25
CA SER A 285 3.80 -7.93 -14.12
C SER A 285 3.84 -8.71 -15.42
N LEU A 286 2.71 -8.80 -16.13
CA LEU A 286 2.63 -9.50 -17.41
C LEU A 286 3.46 -8.81 -18.49
N VAL A 287 3.40 -7.49 -18.57
CA VAL A 287 4.21 -6.71 -19.53
C VAL A 287 5.70 -6.88 -19.25
N LEU A 288 6.11 -6.71 -18.00
CA LEU A 288 7.52 -6.85 -17.59
C LEU A 288 8.01 -8.30 -17.77
N GLY A 289 7.16 -9.28 -17.43
CA GLY A 289 7.43 -10.69 -17.71
C GLY A 289 7.61 -10.99 -19.20
N GLY A 290 6.81 -10.34 -20.05
CA GLY A 290 6.95 -10.41 -21.51
C GLY A 290 8.29 -9.86 -21.99
N ILE A 291 8.73 -8.71 -21.50
CA ILE A 291 10.03 -8.13 -21.82
C ILE A 291 11.18 -9.04 -21.38
N ALA A 292 11.06 -9.62 -20.21
CA ALA A 292 12.05 -10.56 -19.69
C ALA A 292 12.09 -11.87 -20.51
N ALA A 293 10.94 -12.38 -20.95
CA ALA A 293 10.87 -13.54 -21.84
C ALA A 293 11.58 -13.26 -23.18
N ILE A 294 11.38 -12.07 -23.75
CA ILE A 294 12.11 -11.64 -24.97
C ILE A 294 13.63 -11.62 -24.71
N SER A 295 14.06 -11.08 -23.56
CA SER A 295 15.46 -11.06 -23.16
C SER A 295 16.07 -12.45 -23.05
N LEU A 296 15.32 -13.42 -22.49
CA LEU A 296 15.73 -14.83 -22.42
C LEU A 296 15.83 -15.48 -23.80
N VAL A 297 14.92 -15.18 -24.72
CA VAL A 297 14.97 -15.65 -26.11
C VAL A 297 16.22 -15.11 -26.82
N VAL A 298 16.52 -13.82 -26.65
CA VAL A 298 17.74 -13.21 -27.20
C VAL A 298 19.00 -13.86 -26.61
N GLY A 299 19.01 -14.11 -25.30
CA GLY A 299 20.07 -14.90 -24.64
C GLY A 299 20.22 -16.30 -25.22
N GLY A 300 19.11 -16.99 -25.48
CA GLY A 300 19.07 -18.31 -26.13
C GLY A 300 19.64 -18.30 -27.55
N ILE A 301 19.32 -17.28 -28.34
CA ILE A 301 19.92 -17.07 -29.68
C ILE A 301 21.43 -16.83 -29.56
N GLY A 302 21.87 -16.11 -28.55
CA GLY A 302 23.29 -15.90 -28.23
C GLY A 302 24.01 -17.25 -27.98
N ILE A 303 23.38 -18.15 -27.18
CA ILE A 303 23.91 -19.51 -26.95
C ILE A 303 24.00 -20.29 -28.26
N MET A 304 22.91 -20.28 -29.04
CA MET A 304 22.87 -20.99 -30.33
C MET A 304 24.01 -20.55 -31.24
N ASN A 305 24.26 -19.26 -31.39
CA ASN A 305 25.33 -18.73 -32.22
C ASN A 305 26.74 -19.17 -31.71
N ILE A 306 26.92 -19.16 -30.39
CA ILE A 306 28.18 -19.62 -29.78
C ILE A 306 28.40 -21.12 -30.00
N MET A 307 27.35 -21.92 -29.85
CA MET A 307 27.40 -23.36 -30.05
C MET A 307 27.65 -23.72 -31.53
N LEU A 308 27.05 -22.99 -32.49
CA LEU A 308 27.34 -23.17 -33.93
C LEU A 308 28.81 -22.92 -34.24
N VAL A 309 29.38 -21.84 -33.73
CA VAL A 309 30.82 -21.55 -33.90
C VAL A 309 31.68 -22.64 -33.23
N THR A 310 31.29 -23.11 -32.05
CA THR A 310 32.03 -24.17 -31.36
C THR A 310 32.02 -25.48 -32.13
N VAL A 311 30.88 -25.85 -32.74
CA VAL A 311 30.74 -27.04 -33.58
C VAL A 311 31.65 -26.92 -34.84
N THR A 312 31.63 -25.77 -35.51
CA THR A 312 32.52 -25.54 -36.70
C THR A 312 33.98 -25.60 -36.35
N GLU A 313 34.44 -25.01 -35.24
CA GLU A 313 35.82 -25.08 -34.76
C GLU A 313 36.24 -26.52 -34.40
N ARG A 314 35.32 -27.36 -33.95
CA ARG A 314 35.61 -28.79 -33.59
C ARG A 314 35.25 -29.77 -34.67
N THR A 315 35.05 -29.36 -35.90
CA THR A 315 34.65 -30.25 -37.02
C THR A 315 35.61 -31.42 -37.22
N ARG A 316 36.92 -31.19 -37.09
CA ARG A 316 37.94 -32.26 -37.21
C ARG A 316 37.81 -33.28 -36.08
N GLU A 317 37.61 -32.88 -34.85
CA GLU A 317 37.42 -33.74 -33.70
C GLU A 317 36.12 -34.60 -33.84
N ILE A 318 35.06 -33.94 -34.28
CA ILE A 318 33.77 -34.63 -34.58
C ILE A 318 33.94 -35.66 -35.68
N GLY A 319 34.68 -35.35 -36.75
CA GLY A 319 34.96 -36.25 -37.83
C GLY A 319 35.75 -37.48 -37.38
N ILE A 320 36.79 -37.31 -36.56
CA ILE A 320 37.54 -38.42 -35.98
C ILE A 320 36.67 -39.31 -35.12
N ARG A 321 35.81 -38.73 -34.24
CA ARG A 321 34.89 -39.51 -33.40
C ARG A 321 33.88 -40.34 -34.25
N ARG A 322 33.38 -39.74 -35.31
CA ARG A 322 32.49 -40.47 -36.25
C ARG A 322 33.18 -41.60 -36.97
N ALA A 323 34.43 -41.40 -37.34
CA ALA A 323 35.26 -42.43 -38.01
C ALA A 323 35.52 -43.64 -37.08
N ILE A 324 35.61 -43.43 -35.78
CA ILE A 324 35.80 -44.47 -34.74
C ILE A 324 34.45 -45.12 -34.34
N GLY A 325 33.31 -44.70 -34.94
CA GLY A 325 31.99 -45.34 -34.71
C GLY A 325 31.05 -44.59 -33.75
N ALA A 326 31.31 -43.34 -33.34
CA ALA A 326 30.39 -42.58 -32.54
C ALA A 326 29.09 -42.26 -33.29
N THR A 327 27.93 -42.50 -32.64
CA THR A 327 26.62 -42.22 -33.22
C THR A 327 26.37 -40.70 -33.26
N ARG A 328 25.54 -40.26 -34.21
CA ARG A 328 25.11 -38.85 -34.30
C ARG A 328 24.44 -38.38 -33.04
N ALA A 329 23.64 -39.23 -32.43
CA ALA A 329 22.93 -38.90 -31.16
C ALA A 329 23.89 -38.65 -30.02
N SER A 330 25.00 -39.42 -29.89
CA SER A 330 25.98 -39.23 -28.84
C SER A 330 26.74 -37.90 -28.99
N ILE A 331 27.00 -37.45 -30.22
CA ILE A 331 27.66 -36.16 -30.47
C ILE A 331 26.70 -35.00 -30.16
N VAL A 332 25.47 -35.07 -30.63
CA VAL A 332 24.44 -34.05 -30.35
C VAL A 332 24.17 -33.92 -28.86
N SER A 333 24.00 -35.04 -28.14
CA SER A 333 23.76 -35.02 -26.68
C SER A 333 24.90 -34.37 -25.91
N GLN A 334 26.15 -34.52 -26.35
CA GLN A 334 27.30 -33.86 -25.72
C GLN A 334 27.17 -32.34 -25.80
N PHE A 335 26.84 -31.78 -26.99
CA PHE A 335 26.67 -30.34 -27.15
C PHE A 335 25.45 -29.80 -26.43
N LEU A 336 24.33 -30.60 -26.36
CA LEU A 336 23.16 -30.24 -25.58
C LEU A 336 23.47 -30.17 -24.08
N ILE A 337 24.23 -31.13 -23.54
CA ILE A 337 24.64 -31.11 -22.14
C ILE A 337 25.56 -29.91 -21.87
N GLU A 338 26.48 -29.56 -22.79
CA GLU A 338 27.33 -28.39 -22.63
C GLU A 338 26.51 -27.07 -22.60
N ALA A 339 25.54 -26.92 -23.48
CA ALA A 339 24.59 -25.79 -23.47
C ALA A 339 23.73 -25.76 -22.19
N ALA A 340 23.20 -26.91 -21.78
CA ALA A 340 22.40 -27.01 -20.56
C ALA A 340 23.17 -26.65 -19.29
N MET A 341 24.46 -27.03 -19.21
CA MET A 341 25.33 -26.61 -18.09
C MET A 341 25.55 -25.11 -18.05
N LEU A 342 25.74 -24.45 -19.21
CA LEU A 342 25.88 -22.98 -19.27
C LEU A 342 24.59 -22.27 -18.86
N CYS A 343 23.44 -22.76 -19.34
CA CYS A 343 22.12 -22.25 -18.93
C CYS A 343 21.86 -22.47 -17.42
N GLY A 344 22.20 -23.65 -16.91
CA GLY A 344 22.04 -23.96 -15.48
C GLY A 344 22.88 -23.09 -14.58
N LEU A 345 24.14 -22.84 -14.93
CA LEU A 345 25.01 -21.93 -14.19
C LEU A 345 24.49 -20.49 -14.21
N GLY A 346 24.08 -20.01 -15.39
CA GLY A 346 23.46 -18.68 -15.52
C GLY A 346 22.17 -18.56 -14.72
N GLY A 347 21.35 -19.61 -14.71
CA GLY A 347 20.09 -19.69 -13.95
C GLY A 347 20.32 -19.65 -12.44
N ILE A 348 21.23 -20.47 -11.91
CA ILE A 348 21.55 -20.51 -10.48
C ILE A 348 22.09 -19.13 -10.02
N VAL A 349 23.02 -18.56 -10.74
CA VAL A 349 23.55 -17.22 -10.42
C VAL A 349 22.44 -16.16 -10.51
N GLY A 350 21.56 -16.23 -11.52
CA GLY A 350 20.43 -15.33 -11.69
C GLY A 350 19.44 -15.40 -10.53
N ILE A 351 19.11 -16.60 -10.06
CA ILE A 351 18.24 -16.80 -8.90
C ILE A 351 18.90 -16.25 -7.62
N LEU A 352 20.17 -16.57 -7.37
CA LEU A 352 20.88 -16.10 -6.18
C LEU A 352 20.96 -14.57 -6.12
N VAL A 353 21.31 -13.93 -7.22
CA VAL A 353 21.37 -12.45 -7.25
C VAL A 353 19.97 -11.84 -7.21
N GLY A 354 19.00 -12.41 -7.94
CA GLY A 354 17.62 -11.95 -7.90
C GLY A 354 17.01 -12.02 -6.48
N THR A 355 17.27 -13.09 -5.73
CA THR A 355 16.82 -13.19 -4.33
C THR A 355 17.52 -12.19 -3.42
N VAL A 356 18.82 -11.94 -3.58
CA VAL A 356 19.53 -10.91 -2.81
C VAL A 356 18.97 -9.52 -3.12
N CYS A 357 18.75 -9.20 -4.38
CA CYS A 357 18.17 -7.91 -4.78
C CYS A 357 16.70 -7.72 -4.34
N SER A 358 15.97 -8.82 -4.08
CA SER A 358 14.58 -8.74 -3.61
C SER A 358 14.45 -8.56 -2.09
N VAL A 359 15.51 -8.81 -1.33
CA VAL A 359 15.54 -8.65 0.14
C VAL A 359 16.01 -7.25 0.56
N VAL A 360 16.68 -6.55 -0.33
CA VAL A 360 17.10 -5.13 -0.15
C VAL A 360 15.98 -4.20 -0.58
#